data_62e61c660f446bf272ed1ecc4d149aa4
#
_entry.id   62e61c660f446bf272ed1ecc4d149aa4
#
_cell.length_a   1.000
_cell.length_b   1.000
_cell.length_c   1.000
_cell.angle_alpha   90.00
_cell.angle_beta   90.00
_cell.angle_gamma   90.00
#
_symmetry.space_group_name_H-M   'P 1'
#
loop_
_entity.id
_entity.type
_entity.pdbx_description
1 polymer ?
#
loop_
_entity_poly.entity_id
_entity_poly.type
_entity_poly.pdbx_seq_one_letter_code
_entity_poly.pdbx_strand_id
1 'polypeptide(L)'
;MYIIYNGRLMRGEDLYLSLTNRAFQYNDGFFETMIVQQGHIRFWQDHMARMAEAAAALKIQLYQSINADQLHEQLFQLSEQNNASRYGRIKVKVWRDGAGLYTPQTNAAAWLATAQPAESPHDLPLKVGICRTVTTLPSPFSAFKGPNALIYVMAGHEKAQAQYDDMLLLSPDGTVAELISSNIFWFREDTLFTPALESGCINGIVRRNIISWAANQAVPVVECHIAPAMLQDASVVFSANVTGIRSLSMIDSHPLPDTHTQLQKLQQALFNNTNL
;
A
#
# COMPACT_ATOMS: atom_id res chain seq x y z
N MET A 1 -3.41 24.11 -3.15
CA MET A 1 -3.53 22.75 -3.69
C MET A 1 -5.00 22.49 -4.01
N TYR A 2 -5.31 21.93 -5.19
CA TYR A 2 -6.65 21.44 -5.51
C TYR A 2 -6.87 20.06 -4.89
N ILE A 3 -8.13 19.77 -4.55
CA ILE A 3 -8.62 18.50 -4.03
C ILE A 3 -9.93 18.14 -4.70
N ILE A 4 -10.35 16.86 -4.61
CA ILE A 4 -11.71 16.47 -4.94
C ILE A 4 -12.38 15.95 -3.67
N TYR A 5 -13.51 16.53 -3.32
CA TYR A 5 -14.35 16.09 -2.21
C TYR A 5 -15.73 15.69 -2.73
N ASN A 6 -16.12 14.43 -2.54
CA ASN A 6 -17.38 13.85 -3.03
C ASN A 6 -17.68 14.21 -4.51
N GLY A 7 -16.66 14.07 -5.38
CA GLY A 7 -16.77 14.36 -6.80
C GLY A 7 -16.65 15.83 -7.22
N ARG A 8 -16.51 16.76 -6.26
CA ARG A 8 -16.36 18.18 -6.54
C ARG A 8 -14.91 18.63 -6.43
N LEU A 9 -14.36 19.17 -7.51
CA LEU A 9 -13.05 19.84 -7.52
C LEU A 9 -13.14 21.18 -6.80
N MET A 10 -12.22 21.42 -5.85
CA MET A 10 -12.18 22.66 -5.06
C MET A 10 -10.77 22.94 -4.54
N ARG A 11 -10.58 24.11 -3.92
CA ARG A 11 -9.33 24.41 -3.19
C ARG A 11 -9.35 23.71 -1.85
N GLY A 12 -8.18 23.15 -1.43
CA GLY A 12 -8.10 22.47 -0.13
C GLY A 12 -8.38 23.38 1.07
N GLU A 13 -8.10 24.68 0.95
CA GLU A 13 -8.39 25.69 1.97
C GLU A 13 -9.90 25.97 2.16
N ASP A 14 -10.71 25.60 1.16
CA ASP A 14 -12.17 25.78 1.22
C ASP A 14 -12.88 24.56 1.79
N LEU A 15 -12.16 23.48 2.13
CA LEU A 15 -12.75 22.28 2.70
C LEU A 15 -12.98 22.43 4.21
N TYR A 16 -14.23 22.32 4.61
CA TYR A 16 -14.63 22.25 6.00
C TYR A 16 -15.28 20.90 6.30
N LEU A 17 -14.75 20.18 7.28
CA LEU A 17 -15.33 18.93 7.77
C LEU A 17 -15.90 19.14 9.16
N SER A 18 -17.08 18.55 9.41
CA SER A 18 -17.69 18.57 10.74
C SER A 18 -16.79 17.89 11.77
N LEU A 19 -16.78 18.36 12.99
CA LEU A 19 -16.16 17.68 14.13
C LEU A 19 -16.77 16.29 14.39
N THR A 20 -18.01 16.05 13.93
CA THR A 20 -18.66 14.74 14.00
C THR A 20 -18.31 13.81 12.84
N ASN A 21 -17.45 14.26 11.91
CA ASN A 21 -17.04 13.46 10.76
C ASN A 21 -16.37 12.15 11.22
N ARG A 22 -16.84 11.03 10.72
CA ARG A 22 -16.43 9.70 11.16
C ARG A 22 -14.98 9.34 10.79
N ALA A 23 -14.43 9.93 9.71
CA ALA A 23 -13.00 9.79 9.40
C ALA A 23 -12.13 10.44 10.47
N PHE A 24 -12.56 11.58 11.03
CA PHE A 24 -11.88 12.29 12.10
C PHE A 24 -12.05 11.58 13.45
N GLN A 25 -13.29 11.18 13.78
CA GLN A 25 -13.61 10.60 15.09
C GLN A 25 -13.09 9.17 15.27
N TYR A 26 -13.20 8.33 14.23
CA TYR A 26 -13.01 6.87 14.36
C TYR A 26 -12.07 6.27 13.32
N ASN A 27 -11.57 7.06 12.36
CA ASN A 27 -10.90 6.52 11.18
C ASN A 27 -11.75 5.43 10.47
N ASP A 28 -13.11 5.61 10.48
CA ASP A 28 -14.09 4.66 9.96
C ASP A 28 -14.09 4.65 8.42
N GLY A 29 -13.03 4.06 7.86
CA GLY A 29 -12.81 4.05 6.43
C GLY A 29 -11.46 3.44 6.03
N PHE A 30 -11.11 3.63 4.78
CA PHE A 30 -9.87 3.13 4.19
C PHE A 30 -9.27 4.17 3.24
N PHE A 31 -8.07 3.89 2.72
CA PHE A 31 -7.47 4.74 1.70
C PHE A 31 -6.66 3.96 0.67
N GLU A 32 -6.59 4.53 -0.53
CA GLU A 32 -5.70 4.10 -1.59
C GLU A 32 -4.57 5.11 -1.81
N THR A 33 -3.43 4.58 -2.24
CA THR A 33 -2.31 5.38 -2.72
C THR A 33 -1.95 4.87 -4.11
N MET A 34 -2.11 5.72 -5.10
CA MET A 34 -1.89 5.41 -6.51
C MET A 34 -0.73 6.24 -7.05
N ILE A 35 -0.02 5.72 -8.03
CA ILE A 35 1.02 6.45 -8.75
C ILE A 35 0.48 6.81 -10.13
N VAL A 36 0.59 8.09 -10.46
CA VAL A 36 0.43 8.58 -11.84
C VAL A 36 1.82 8.67 -12.45
N GLN A 37 1.96 8.10 -13.64
CA GLN A 37 3.17 8.22 -14.44
C GLN A 37 2.78 8.51 -15.89
N GLN A 38 3.29 9.62 -16.44
CA GLN A 38 3.03 10.05 -17.82
C GLN A 38 1.54 10.06 -18.18
N GLY A 39 0.70 10.54 -17.25
CA GLY A 39 -0.75 10.62 -17.44
C GLY A 39 -1.53 9.32 -17.18
N HIS A 40 -0.88 8.24 -16.79
CA HIS A 40 -1.54 6.95 -16.51
C HIS A 40 -1.51 6.62 -15.03
N ILE A 41 -2.64 6.23 -14.46
CA ILE A 41 -2.72 5.69 -13.10
C ILE A 41 -2.34 4.21 -13.16
N ARG A 42 -1.20 3.84 -12.53
CA ARG A 42 -0.72 2.46 -12.51
C ARG A 42 -1.70 1.54 -11.78
N PHE A 43 -1.87 0.33 -12.29
CA PHE A 43 -2.65 -0.75 -11.65
C PHE A 43 -4.09 -0.35 -11.30
N TRP A 44 -4.73 0.46 -12.15
CA TRP A 44 -6.05 1.02 -11.89
C TRP A 44 -7.09 -0.03 -11.47
N GLN A 45 -7.19 -1.14 -12.21
CA GLN A 45 -8.17 -2.18 -11.95
C GLN A 45 -7.98 -2.84 -10.58
N ASP A 46 -6.72 -3.08 -10.19
CA ASP A 46 -6.40 -3.65 -8.88
C ASP A 46 -6.73 -2.69 -7.73
N HIS A 47 -6.51 -1.38 -7.93
CA HIS A 47 -6.93 -0.37 -6.97
C HIS A 47 -8.45 -0.37 -6.78
N MET A 48 -9.22 -0.41 -7.88
CA MET A 48 -10.67 -0.46 -7.81
C MET A 48 -11.18 -1.75 -7.15
N ALA A 49 -10.57 -2.90 -7.46
CA ALA A 49 -10.89 -4.17 -6.82
C ALA A 49 -10.66 -4.11 -5.30
N ARG A 50 -9.50 -3.61 -4.85
CA ARG A 50 -9.21 -3.50 -3.41
C ARG A 50 -10.09 -2.48 -2.70
N MET A 51 -10.45 -1.36 -3.36
CA MET A 51 -11.44 -0.41 -2.81
C MET A 51 -12.80 -1.09 -2.59
N ALA A 52 -13.25 -1.92 -3.53
CA ALA A 52 -14.49 -2.68 -3.41
C ALA A 52 -14.43 -3.70 -2.24
N GLU A 53 -13.33 -4.44 -2.13
CA GLU A 53 -13.07 -5.38 -1.03
C GLU A 53 -13.08 -4.67 0.34
N ALA A 54 -12.38 -3.54 0.45
CA ALA A 54 -12.34 -2.74 1.67
C ALA A 54 -13.72 -2.19 2.06
N ALA A 55 -14.46 -1.67 1.09
CA ALA A 55 -15.81 -1.16 1.30
C ALA A 55 -16.76 -2.28 1.75
N ALA A 56 -16.68 -3.47 1.14
CA ALA A 56 -17.47 -4.63 1.53
C ALA A 56 -17.16 -5.07 2.98
N ALA A 57 -15.88 -5.18 3.33
CA ALA A 57 -15.45 -5.56 4.68
C ALA A 57 -15.94 -4.56 5.74
N LEU A 58 -15.92 -3.26 5.43
CA LEU A 58 -16.41 -2.19 6.30
C LEU A 58 -17.91 -1.93 6.17
N LYS A 59 -18.64 -2.64 5.28
CA LYS A 59 -20.06 -2.41 4.99
C LYS A 59 -20.35 -0.97 4.52
N ILE A 60 -19.46 -0.35 3.76
CA ILE A 60 -19.62 0.97 3.16
C ILE A 60 -20.22 0.80 1.75
N GLN A 61 -21.23 1.59 1.41
CA GLN A 61 -21.92 1.56 0.10
C GLN A 61 -21.14 2.38 -0.94
N LEU A 62 -20.00 1.85 -1.39
CA LEU A 62 -19.04 2.55 -2.27
C LEU A 62 -19.69 2.99 -3.59
N TYR A 63 -20.36 2.08 -4.28
CA TYR A 63 -20.86 2.31 -5.65
C TYR A 63 -22.03 3.29 -5.77
N GLN A 64 -22.63 3.70 -4.68
CA GLN A 64 -23.63 4.78 -4.69
C GLN A 64 -22.97 6.16 -4.77
N SER A 65 -21.70 6.26 -4.39
CA SER A 65 -20.95 7.53 -4.29
C SER A 65 -19.79 7.62 -5.26
N ILE A 66 -19.31 6.50 -5.80
CA ILE A 66 -18.12 6.42 -6.66
C ILE A 66 -18.42 5.54 -7.88
N ASN A 67 -18.39 6.15 -9.07
CA ASN A 67 -18.33 5.47 -10.35
C ASN A 67 -16.86 5.35 -10.78
N ALA A 68 -16.41 4.16 -11.19
CA ALA A 68 -15.00 3.89 -11.48
C ALA A 68 -14.45 4.73 -12.65
N ASP A 69 -15.20 4.84 -13.74
CA ASP A 69 -14.76 5.58 -14.93
C ASP A 69 -14.70 7.08 -14.64
N GLN A 70 -15.71 7.61 -13.96
CA GLN A 70 -15.75 9.01 -13.56
C GLN A 70 -14.64 9.32 -12.55
N LEU A 71 -14.37 8.43 -11.61
CA LEU A 71 -13.27 8.59 -10.64
C LEU A 71 -11.92 8.65 -11.36
N HIS A 72 -11.67 7.75 -12.33
CA HIS A 72 -10.43 7.74 -13.10
C HIS A 72 -10.18 9.10 -13.77
N GLU A 73 -11.17 9.62 -14.48
CA GLU A 73 -11.08 10.91 -15.16
C GLU A 73 -10.85 12.06 -14.16
N GLN A 74 -11.59 12.08 -13.05
CA GLN A 74 -11.46 13.09 -12.01
C GLN A 74 -10.06 13.07 -11.36
N LEU A 75 -9.49 11.89 -11.08
CA LEU A 75 -8.16 11.76 -10.52
C LEU A 75 -7.08 12.20 -11.50
N PHE A 76 -7.26 11.92 -12.79
CA PHE A 76 -6.37 12.39 -13.83
C PHE A 76 -6.38 13.93 -13.88
N GLN A 77 -7.55 14.56 -13.99
CA GLN A 77 -7.72 16.02 -13.98
C GLN A 77 -7.12 16.64 -12.70
N LEU A 78 -7.33 16.03 -11.54
CA LEU A 78 -6.73 16.49 -10.28
C LEU A 78 -5.20 16.46 -10.34
N SER A 79 -4.62 15.42 -10.95
CA SER A 79 -3.18 15.31 -11.10
C SER A 79 -2.59 16.41 -11.98
N GLU A 80 -3.29 16.77 -13.05
CA GLU A 80 -2.90 17.89 -13.93
C GLU A 80 -2.97 19.23 -13.19
N GLN A 81 -4.08 19.51 -12.50
CA GLN A 81 -4.30 20.73 -11.74
C GLN A 81 -3.24 20.97 -10.65
N ASN A 82 -2.66 19.89 -10.12
CA ASN A 82 -1.62 19.95 -9.09
C ASN A 82 -0.20 19.68 -9.64
N ASN A 83 0.02 19.70 -10.95
CA ASN A 83 1.32 19.41 -11.60
C ASN A 83 1.90 18.03 -11.24
N ALA A 84 1.04 17.04 -11.01
CA ALA A 84 1.39 15.69 -10.59
C ALA A 84 1.28 14.65 -11.72
N SER A 85 0.93 15.05 -12.98
CA SER A 85 0.63 14.12 -14.07
C SER A 85 1.87 13.43 -14.65
N ARG A 86 3.07 14.03 -14.57
CA ARG A 86 4.31 13.43 -15.09
C ARG A 86 4.76 12.26 -14.18
N TYR A 87 4.90 12.50 -12.90
CA TYR A 87 5.08 11.51 -11.84
C TYR A 87 4.50 12.07 -10.55
N GLY A 88 3.45 11.45 -10.07
CA GLY A 88 2.70 11.96 -8.94
C GLY A 88 2.09 10.87 -8.09
N ARG A 89 1.74 11.26 -6.88
CA ARG A 89 1.06 10.42 -5.90
C ARG A 89 -0.34 10.95 -5.68
N ILE A 90 -1.32 10.09 -5.95
CA ILE A 90 -2.72 10.32 -5.59
C ILE A 90 -3.03 9.54 -4.32
N LYS A 91 -3.73 10.19 -3.38
CA LYS A 91 -4.33 9.51 -2.23
C LYS A 91 -5.84 9.70 -2.29
N VAL A 92 -6.58 8.60 -2.32
CA VAL A 92 -8.04 8.58 -2.20
C VAL A 92 -8.38 8.03 -0.81
N LYS A 93 -9.00 8.84 0.04
CA LYS A 93 -9.53 8.41 1.33
C LYS A 93 -11.04 8.28 1.21
N VAL A 94 -11.56 7.13 1.61
CA VAL A 94 -13.00 6.81 1.64
C VAL A 94 -13.38 6.50 3.08
N TRP A 95 -14.51 7.04 3.54
CA TRP A 95 -15.00 6.77 4.87
C TRP A 95 -16.52 6.73 4.87
N ARG A 96 -17.10 6.16 5.93
CA ARG A 96 -18.54 6.19 6.13
C ARG A 96 -18.99 7.62 6.41
N ASP A 97 -19.96 8.11 5.65
CA ASP A 97 -20.54 9.43 5.81
C ASP A 97 -21.44 9.52 7.06
N GLY A 98 -21.90 10.75 7.36
CA GLY A 98 -22.79 11.03 8.46
C GLY A 98 -22.10 11.12 9.83
N ALA A 99 -22.90 11.00 10.87
CA ALA A 99 -22.51 11.13 12.27
C ALA A 99 -22.84 9.84 13.05
N GLY A 100 -23.02 9.96 14.34
CA GLY A 100 -23.30 8.87 15.29
C GLY A 100 -22.06 8.44 16.04
N LEU A 101 -22.29 7.67 17.10
CA LEU A 101 -21.21 7.05 17.90
C LEU A 101 -20.71 5.78 17.18
N TYR A 102 -20.50 4.68 17.89
CA TYR A 102 -20.10 3.42 17.27
C TYR A 102 -21.15 2.84 16.32
N THR A 103 -22.44 3.13 16.57
CA THR A 103 -23.51 2.79 15.62
C THR A 103 -23.64 3.89 14.58
N PRO A 104 -23.32 3.62 13.30
CA PRO A 104 -23.42 4.62 12.25
C PRO A 104 -24.88 4.88 11.88
N GLN A 105 -25.17 6.12 11.45
CA GLN A 105 -26.51 6.52 10.98
C GLN A 105 -26.77 6.13 9.53
N THR A 106 -25.69 5.94 8.76
CA THR A 106 -25.76 5.56 7.34
C THR A 106 -24.53 4.70 6.98
N ASN A 107 -24.62 3.98 5.88
CA ASN A 107 -23.50 3.27 5.25
C ASN A 107 -23.04 3.95 3.94
N ALA A 108 -23.58 5.12 3.60
CA ALA A 108 -23.12 5.89 2.46
C ALA A 108 -21.63 6.23 2.59
N ALA A 109 -20.93 6.33 1.46
CA ALA A 109 -19.53 6.73 1.41
C ALA A 109 -19.40 8.24 1.22
N ALA A 110 -18.49 8.86 1.98
CA ALA A 110 -17.84 10.12 1.62
C ALA A 110 -16.39 9.87 1.23
N TRP A 111 -15.84 10.72 0.38
CA TRP A 111 -14.46 10.52 -0.08
C TRP A 111 -13.73 11.82 -0.41
N LEU A 112 -12.42 11.76 -0.29
CA LEU A 112 -11.50 12.86 -0.56
C LEU A 112 -10.33 12.34 -1.39
N ALA A 113 -10.01 13.01 -2.49
CA ALA A 113 -8.79 12.77 -3.25
C ALA A 113 -7.85 13.97 -3.18
N THR A 114 -6.56 13.66 -3.02
CA THR A 114 -5.46 14.61 -3.14
C THR A 114 -4.45 14.08 -4.15
N ALA A 115 -3.78 14.98 -4.88
CA ALA A 115 -2.69 14.64 -5.77
C ALA A 115 -1.53 15.61 -5.55
N GLN A 116 -0.30 15.08 -5.57
CA GLN A 116 0.90 15.90 -5.44
C GLN A 116 2.04 15.31 -6.28
N PRO A 117 2.94 16.15 -6.82
CA PRO A 117 4.16 15.67 -7.46
C PRO A 117 4.93 14.74 -6.52
N ALA A 118 5.58 13.75 -7.08
CA ALA A 118 6.44 12.83 -6.36
C ALA A 118 7.73 12.61 -7.15
N GLU A 119 8.75 12.12 -6.46
CA GLU A 119 9.98 11.67 -7.10
C GLU A 119 9.91 10.18 -7.35
N SER A 120 10.51 9.75 -8.46
CA SER A 120 10.70 8.32 -8.72
C SER A 120 11.59 7.73 -7.62
N PRO A 121 11.26 6.56 -7.08
CA PRO A 121 12.09 5.97 -6.03
C PRO A 121 13.50 5.70 -6.55
N HIS A 122 14.49 5.85 -5.68
CA HIS A 122 15.85 5.43 -5.98
C HIS A 122 15.95 3.91 -5.92
N ASP A 123 16.72 3.32 -6.82
CA ASP A 123 16.93 1.85 -6.91
C ASP A 123 17.95 1.31 -5.88
N LEU A 124 18.35 2.14 -4.89
CA LEU A 124 19.32 1.72 -3.87
C LEU A 124 18.70 0.67 -2.94
N PRO A 125 19.45 -0.38 -2.60
CA PRO A 125 19.02 -1.39 -1.63
C PRO A 125 18.70 -0.78 -0.26
N LEU A 126 17.73 -1.37 0.44
CA LEU A 126 17.27 -0.90 1.75
C LEU A 126 18.05 -1.55 2.90
N LYS A 127 18.35 -0.77 3.92
CA LYS A 127 18.73 -1.24 5.25
C LYS A 127 17.50 -1.22 6.15
N VAL A 128 17.09 -2.36 6.65
CA VAL A 128 15.82 -2.55 7.36
C VAL A 128 16.09 -3.00 8.78
N GLY A 129 15.44 -2.37 9.76
CA GLY A 129 15.41 -2.83 11.15
C GLY A 129 14.19 -3.71 11.41
N ILE A 130 14.24 -4.61 12.40
CA ILE A 130 13.06 -5.33 12.89
C ILE A 130 12.37 -4.45 13.92
N CYS A 131 11.08 -4.11 13.68
CA CYS A 131 10.27 -3.32 14.60
C CYS A 131 10.07 -4.07 15.93
N ARG A 132 10.33 -3.38 17.05
CA ARG A 132 10.23 -3.92 18.41
C ARG A 132 9.04 -3.35 19.18
N THR A 133 8.53 -2.21 18.76
CA THR A 133 7.47 -1.47 19.47
C THR A 133 6.06 -1.95 19.13
N VAL A 134 5.85 -2.42 17.92
CA VAL A 134 4.52 -2.85 17.45
C VAL A 134 4.63 -4.08 16.55
N THR A 135 3.54 -4.83 16.48
CA THR A 135 3.33 -5.93 15.53
C THR A 135 2.17 -5.60 14.60
N THR A 136 1.99 -6.36 13.52
CA THR A 136 0.75 -6.33 12.73
C THR A 136 -0.45 -6.74 13.59
N LEU A 137 -1.66 -6.42 13.13
CA LEU A 137 -2.91 -6.74 13.82
C LEU A 137 -3.79 -7.60 12.89
N PRO A 138 -3.59 -8.94 12.87
CA PRO A 138 -4.43 -9.82 12.07
C PRO A 138 -5.91 -9.64 12.39
N SER A 139 -6.70 -9.28 11.40
CA SER A 139 -8.13 -9.01 11.54
C SER A 139 -8.80 -9.04 10.17
N PRO A 140 -10.14 -9.04 10.08
CA PRO A 140 -10.85 -8.87 8.81
C PRO A 140 -10.53 -7.57 8.07
N PHE A 141 -9.82 -6.63 8.72
CA PHE A 141 -9.48 -5.31 8.18
C PHE A 141 -8.00 -5.17 7.81
N SER A 142 -7.19 -6.22 7.93
CA SER A 142 -5.74 -6.15 7.67
C SER A 142 -5.39 -6.05 6.19
N ALA A 143 -6.22 -6.64 5.32
CA ALA A 143 -5.90 -6.78 3.89
C ALA A 143 -5.88 -5.45 3.12
N PHE A 144 -6.33 -4.34 3.72
CA PHE A 144 -6.37 -3.02 3.08
C PHE A 144 -5.90 -1.90 4.02
N LYS A 145 -5.56 -0.74 3.44
CA LYS A 145 -4.99 0.39 4.20
C LYS A 145 -6.09 1.20 4.87
N GLY A 146 -5.94 1.47 6.16
CA GLY A 146 -6.84 2.40 6.87
C GLY A 146 -6.97 2.09 8.34
N PRO A 147 -7.79 1.12 8.79
CA PRO A 147 -8.10 0.94 10.20
C PRO A 147 -6.87 0.77 11.11
N ASN A 148 -5.87 0.03 10.64
CA ASN A 148 -4.67 -0.28 11.42
C ASN A 148 -3.51 0.74 11.19
N ALA A 149 -3.78 1.94 10.69
CA ALA A 149 -2.74 2.89 10.29
C ALA A 149 -1.78 3.29 11.43
N LEU A 150 -2.22 3.25 12.69
CA LEU A 150 -1.41 3.66 13.84
C LEU A 150 -0.16 2.79 14.03
N ILE A 151 -0.23 1.49 13.74
CA ILE A 151 0.96 0.60 13.86
C ILE A 151 2.09 1.05 12.94
N TYR A 152 1.78 1.49 11.71
CA TYR A 152 2.78 1.97 10.75
C TYR A 152 3.35 3.33 11.16
N VAL A 153 2.57 4.18 11.84
CA VAL A 153 3.05 5.45 12.41
C VAL A 153 4.04 5.17 13.52
N MET A 154 3.74 4.22 14.41
CA MET A 154 4.65 3.85 15.51
C MET A 154 5.93 3.18 15.00
N ALA A 155 5.82 2.27 14.03
CA ALA A 155 7.00 1.70 13.37
C ALA A 155 7.83 2.78 12.63
N GLY A 156 7.18 3.76 12.02
CA GLY A 156 7.85 4.93 11.40
C GLY A 156 8.60 5.80 12.39
N HIS A 157 8.09 5.94 13.61
CA HIS A 157 8.78 6.64 14.70
C HIS A 157 10.04 5.86 15.12
N GLU A 158 9.95 4.55 15.33
CA GLU A 158 11.10 3.69 15.65
C GLU A 158 12.14 3.71 14.53
N LYS A 159 11.71 3.65 13.27
CA LYS A 159 12.56 3.77 12.08
C LYS A 159 13.42 5.04 12.14
N ALA A 160 12.80 6.19 12.41
CA ALA A 160 13.48 7.48 12.46
C ALA A 160 14.53 7.54 13.58
N GLN A 161 14.23 6.97 14.74
CA GLN A 161 15.17 6.91 15.88
C GLN A 161 16.35 5.97 15.59
N ALA A 162 16.10 4.82 14.96
CA ALA A 162 17.11 3.82 14.68
C ALA A 162 17.89 4.07 13.38
N GLN A 163 17.52 5.09 12.59
CA GLN A 163 18.16 5.49 11.33
C GLN A 163 18.19 4.37 10.26
N TYR A 164 17.16 3.52 10.21
CA TYR A 164 16.95 2.57 9.12
C TYR A 164 16.19 3.21 7.95
N ASP A 165 16.29 2.61 6.76
CA ASP A 165 15.51 3.03 5.59
C ASP A 165 14.05 2.59 5.68
N ASP A 166 13.77 1.44 6.31
CA ASP A 166 12.43 0.92 6.60
C ASP A 166 12.46 -0.01 7.83
N MET A 167 11.30 -0.48 8.31
CA MET A 167 11.17 -1.42 9.42
C MET A 167 10.37 -2.64 8.97
N LEU A 168 10.87 -3.82 9.35
CA LEU A 168 10.17 -5.09 9.21
C LEU A 168 9.22 -5.28 10.41
N LEU A 169 7.92 -5.30 10.14
CA LEU A 169 6.91 -5.66 11.11
C LEU A 169 6.75 -7.19 11.15
N LEU A 170 6.58 -7.70 12.35
CA LEU A 170 6.27 -9.10 12.61
C LEU A 170 4.79 -9.24 12.95
N SER A 171 4.25 -10.44 12.74
CA SER A 171 2.97 -10.84 13.30
C SER A 171 3.06 -10.99 14.83
N PRO A 172 1.94 -11.08 15.55
CA PRO A 172 1.95 -11.36 17.00
C PRO A 172 2.70 -12.65 17.37
N ASP A 173 2.77 -13.60 16.44
CA ASP A 173 3.50 -14.88 16.63
C ASP A 173 4.99 -14.76 16.33
N GLY A 174 5.50 -13.57 16.06
CA GLY A 174 6.91 -13.32 15.75
C GLY A 174 7.35 -13.73 14.34
N THR A 175 6.41 -14.04 13.44
CA THR A 175 6.72 -14.35 12.04
C THR A 175 6.75 -13.08 11.18
N VAL A 176 7.47 -13.12 10.07
CA VAL A 176 7.59 -12.02 9.10
C VAL A 176 6.21 -11.66 8.56
N ALA A 177 5.88 -10.36 8.51
CA ALA A 177 4.62 -9.86 7.97
C ALA A 177 4.84 -8.91 6.78
N GLU A 178 5.32 -7.70 6.99
CA GLU A 178 5.53 -6.71 5.93
C GLU A 178 6.46 -5.59 6.39
N LEU A 179 6.77 -4.62 5.53
CA LEU A 179 7.45 -3.38 5.88
C LEU A 179 6.42 -2.27 6.16
N ILE A 180 6.85 -1.10 6.65
CA ILE A 180 5.95 0.02 6.97
C ILE A 180 5.05 0.39 5.79
N SER A 181 5.59 0.36 4.56
CA SER A 181 4.84 0.81 3.38
C SER A 181 4.87 -0.15 2.20
N SER A 182 5.42 -1.36 2.38
CA SER A 182 5.66 -2.34 1.32
C SER A 182 5.42 -3.76 1.82
N ASN A 183 4.97 -4.64 0.92
CA ASN A 183 5.06 -6.07 1.19
C ASN A 183 6.50 -6.54 1.05
N ILE A 184 6.85 -7.64 1.69
CA ILE A 184 8.15 -8.29 1.61
C ILE A 184 8.05 -9.61 0.85
N PHE A 185 9.06 -9.87 0.04
CA PHE A 185 9.23 -11.09 -0.75
C PHE A 185 10.67 -11.57 -0.68
N TRP A 186 10.89 -12.83 -0.96
CA TRP A 186 12.24 -13.37 -1.15
C TRP A 186 12.25 -14.52 -2.15
N PHE A 187 13.35 -14.69 -2.83
CA PHE A 187 13.63 -15.90 -3.59
C PHE A 187 14.51 -16.82 -2.77
N ARG A 188 14.22 -18.10 -2.83
CA ARG A 188 15.10 -19.17 -2.40
C ARG A 188 15.14 -20.19 -3.54
N GLU A 189 16.31 -20.37 -4.13
CA GLU A 189 16.41 -21.06 -5.42
C GLU A 189 15.47 -20.43 -6.45
N ASP A 190 14.65 -21.23 -7.14
CA ASP A 190 13.69 -20.76 -8.14
C ASP A 190 12.27 -20.51 -7.58
N THR A 191 12.08 -20.57 -6.26
CA THR A 191 10.79 -20.39 -5.61
C THR A 191 10.68 -18.99 -5.01
N LEU A 192 9.56 -18.33 -5.27
CA LEU A 192 9.19 -17.05 -4.70
C LEU A 192 8.37 -17.25 -3.43
N PHE A 193 8.74 -16.55 -2.38
CA PHE A 193 8.05 -16.59 -1.09
C PHE A 193 7.55 -15.21 -0.70
N THR A 194 6.45 -15.17 0.05
CA THR A 194 5.91 -13.97 0.70
C THR A 194 5.14 -14.37 1.95
N PRO A 195 4.98 -13.48 2.95
CA PRO A 195 4.13 -13.77 4.09
C PRO A 195 2.69 -14.05 3.68
N ALA A 196 2.07 -15.02 4.35
CA ALA A 196 0.65 -15.31 4.24
C ALA A 196 -0.18 -14.14 4.82
N LEU A 197 -1.40 -13.91 4.30
CA LEU A 197 -2.25 -12.79 4.73
C LEU A 197 -2.66 -12.87 6.20
N GLU A 198 -2.67 -14.07 6.76
CA GLU A 198 -2.92 -14.35 8.18
C GLU A 198 -1.86 -13.71 9.09
N SER A 199 -0.69 -13.35 8.57
CA SER A 199 0.31 -12.53 9.29
C SER A 199 -0.21 -11.13 9.63
N GLY A 200 -1.35 -10.72 9.07
CA GLY A 200 -1.91 -9.37 9.19
C GLY A 200 -1.32 -8.37 8.21
N CYS A 201 -0.53 -8.80 7.24
CA CYS A 201 0.01 -7.93 6.19
C CYS A 201 -1.10 -7.45 5.23
N ILE A 202 -0.88 -6.29 4.62
CA ILE A 202 -1.78 -5.76 3.60
C ILE A 202 -1.66 -6.60 2.32
N ASN A 203 -2.81 -6.93 1.69
CA ASN A 203 -2.84 -7.50 0.36
C ASN A 203 -2.55 -6.41 -0.68
N GLY A 204 -1.27 -6.07 -0.83
CA GLY A 204 -0.81 -4.95 -1.64
C GLY A 204 -1.12 -5.11 -3.13
N ILE A 205 -1.31 -3.99 -3.84
CA ILE A 205 -1.56 -3.98 -5.28
C ILE A 205 -0.41 -4.69 -6.02
N VAL A 206 0.83 -4.32 -5.73
CA VAL A 206 1.99 -4.94 -6.36
C VAL A 206 2.20 -6.37 -5.87
N ARG A 207 1.81 -6.71 -4.62
CA ARG A 207 1.79 -8.11 -4.16
C ARG A 207 0.95 -9.00 -5.06
N ARG A 208 -0.26 -8.59 -5.38
CA ARG A 208 -1.17 -9.33 -6.29
C ARG A 208 -0.55 -9.49 -7.67
N ASN A 209 0.03 -8.43 -8.21
CA ASN A 209 0.67 -8.43 -9.53
C ASN A 209 1.93 -9.29 -9.57
N ILE A 210 2.73 -9.33 -8.51
CA ILE A 210 3.89 -10.23 -8.39
C ILE A 210 3.46 -11.69 -8.39
N ILE A 211 2.44 -12.05 -7.62
CA ILE A 211 1.91 -13.42 -7.56
C ILE A 211 1.34 -13.83 -8.95
N SER A 212 0.59 -12.93 -9.60
CA SER A 212 0.08 -13.16 -10.96
C SER A 212 1.21 -13.31 -11.99
N TRP A 213 2.22 -12.45 -11.92
CA TRP A 213 3.40 -12.55 -12.78
C TRP A 213 4.12 -13.89 -12.59
N ALA A 214 4.33 -14.32 -11.35
CA ALA A 214 5.00 -15.59 -11.05
C ALA A 214 4.22 -16.78 -11.63
N ALA A 215 2.89 -16.78 -11.50
CA ALA A 215 2.03 -17.79 -12.09
C ALA A 215 2.17 -17.84 -13.63
N ASN A 216 2.21 -16.68 -14.31
CA ASN A 216 2.38 -16.56 -15.75
C ASN A 216 3.78 -16.97 -16.23
N GLN A 217 4.80 -16.91 -15.37
CA GLN A 217 6.18 -17.33 -15.66
C GLN A 217 6.48 -18.75 -15.16
N ALA A 218 5.47 -19.49 -14.68
CA ALA A 218 5.63 -20.81 -14.05
C ALA A 218 6.65 -20.81 -12.88
N VAL A 219 6.78 -19.69 -12.17
CA VAL A 219 7.58 -19.57 -10.95
C VAL A 219 6.72 -20.01 -9.76
N PRO A 220 7.12 -21.04 -8.99
CA PRO A 220 6.38 -21.45 -7.81
C PRO A 220 6.29 -20.31 -6.78
N VAL A 221 5.11 -20.10 -6.19
CA VAL A 221 4.88 -19.11 -5.12
C VAL A 221 4.41 -19.81 -3.86
N VAL A 222 5.02 -19.47 -2.73
CA VAL A 222 4.65 -19.99 -1.43
C VAL A 222 4.33 -18.82 -0.50
N GLU A 223 3.08 -18.76 -0.06
CA GLU A 223 2.64 -17.88 1.02
C GLU A 223 2.86 -18.62 2.36
N CYS A 224 3.66 -18.05 3.27
CA CYS A 224 4.11 -18.79 4.44
C CYS A 224 4.32 -17.93 5.68
N HIS A 225 4.51 -18.60 6.82
CA HIS A 225 4.89 -18.01 8.10
C HIS A 225 6.30 -18.45 8.44
N ILE A 226 7.25 -17.52 8.51
CA ILE A 226 8.65 -17.81 8.86
C ILE A 226 9.18 -16.85 9.92
N ALA A 227 10.12 -17.32 10.73
CA ALA A 227 10.88 -16.43 11.61
C ALA A 227 11.85 -15.55 10.79
N PRO A 228 12.14 -14.31 11.23
CA PRO A 228 13.03 -13.39 10.50
C PRO A 228 14.41 -13.97 10.17
N ALA A 229 14.97 -14.81 11.04
CA ALA A 229 16.26 -15.46 10.83
C ALA A 229 16.33 -16.32 9.54
N MET A 230 15.20 -16.87 9.09
CA MET A 230 15.15 -17.70 7.89
C MET A 230 15.30 -16.88 6.59
N LEU A 231 15.19 -15.55 6.65
CA LEU A 231 15.46 -14.66 5.51
C LEU A 231 16.96 -14.63 5.14
N GLN A 232 17.84 -15.06 6.04
CA GLN A 232 19.28 -15.14 5.78
C GLN A 232 19.64 -16.20 4.72
N ASP A 233 18.78 -17.23 4.54
CA ASP A 233 18.96 -18.29 3.55
C ASP A 233 18.40 -17.90 2.16
N ALA A 234 17.87 -16.68 2.01
CA ALA A 234 17.30 -16.21 0.76
C ALA A 234 18.38 -15.83 -0.24
N SER A 235 18.14 -16.13 -1.53
CA SER A 235 18.98 -15.67 -2.63
C SER A 235 18.89 -14.14 -2.84
N VAL A 236 17.73 -13.56 -2.53
CA VAL A 236 17.47 -12.12 -2.45
C VAL A 236 16.19 -11.88 -1.63
N VAL A 237 16.20 -10.82 -0.83
CA VAL A 237 15.01 -10.30 -0.15
C VAL A 237 14.68 -8.94 -0.73
N PHE A 238 13.40 -8.65 -0.99
CA PHE A 238 12.99 -7.39 -1.58
C PHE A 238 11.65 -6.89 -1.06
N SER A 239 11.48 -5.60 -1.10
CA SER A 239 10.24 -4.87 -0.81
C SER A 239 9.50 -4.55 -2.10
N ALA A 240 8.16 -4.50 -2.04
CA ALA A 240 7.33 -4.17 -3.18
C ALA A 240 6.13 -3.32 -2.79
N ASN A 241 5.92 -2.21 -3.48
CA ASN A 241 4.73 -1.37 -3.41
C ASN A 241 4.48 -0.65 -4.75
N VAL A 242 3.45 0.19 -4.81
CA VAL A 242 3.05 0.89 -6.05
C VAL A 242 4.11 1.85 -6.61
N THR A 243 5.11 2.24 -5.82
CA THR A 243 6.22 3.07 -6.30
C THR A 243 7.31 2.25 -6.98
N GLY A 244 7.50 0.98 -6.59
CA GLY A 244 8.53 0.12 -7.17
C GLY A 244 8.86 -1.10 -6.31
N ILE A 245 9.91 -1.78 -6.73
CA ILE A 245 10.51 -2.93 -6.07
C ILE A 245 11.94 -2.56 -5.70
N ARG A 246 12.36 -2.85 -4.46
CA ARG A 246 13.71 -2.56 -3.97
C ARG A 246 14.25 -3.75 -3.19
N SER A 247 15.49 -4.19 -3.49
CA SER A 247 16.16 -5.21 -2.69
C SER A 247 16.47 -4.70 -1.28
N LEU A 248 16.60 -5.63 -0.33
CA LEU A 248 17.13 -5.36 1.00
C LEU A 248 18.59 -5.81 1.04
N SER A 249 19.48 -4.92 1.47
CA SER A 249 20.90 -5.25 1.66
C SER A 249 21.22 -5.71 3.08
N MET A 250 20.32 -5.44 4.03
CA MET A 250 20.53 -5.76 5.44
C MET A 250 19.21 -5.82 6.20
N ILE A 251 19.08 -6.76 7.13
CA ILE A 251 18.06 -6.77 8.18
C ILE A 251 18.76 -6.75 9.54
N ASP A 252 18.48 -5.74 10.37
CA ASP A 252 19.24 -5.38 11.57
C ASP A 252 20.75 -5.32 11.23
N SER A 253 21.56 -6.20 11.81
CA SER A 253 23.01 -6.29 11.54
C SER A 253 23.39 -7.38 10.53
N HIS A 254 22.42 -8.09 9.95
CA HIS A 254 22.67 -9.23 9.07
C HIS A 254 22.64 -8.81 7.60
N PRO A 255 23.75 -8.89 6.86
CA PRO A 255 23.79 -8.55 5.45
C PRO A 255 23.00 -9.59 4.62
N LEU A 256 22.43 -9.14 3.52
CA LEU A 256 21.66 -9.95 2.57
C LEU A 256 22.18 -9.74 1.16
N PRO A 257 22.09 -10.76 0.28
CA PRO A 257 22.31 -10.58 -1.15
C PRO A 257 21.28 -9.57 -1.71
N ASP A 258 21.74 -8.61 -2.51
CA ASP A 258 20.89 -7.51 -3.02
C ASP A 258 20.68 -7.55 -4.55
N THR A 259 21.24 -8.54 -5.23
CA THR A 259 21.12 -8.73 -6.69
C THR A 259 20.63 -10.12 -7.04
N HIS A 260 19.68 -10.19 -7.97
CA HIS A 260 19.15 -11.45 -8.46
C HIS A 260 18.50 -11.31 -9.84
N THR A 261 18.78 -12.24 -10.76
CA THR A 261 18.27 -12.16 -12.15
C THR A 261 16.74 -12.17 -12.23
N GLN A 262 16.07 -12.96 -11.40
CA GLN A 262 14.60 -12.99 -11.38
C GLN A 262 13.99 -11.67 -10.87
N LEU A 263 14.67 -11.01 -9.92
CA LEU A 263 14.23 -9.69 -9.44
C LEU A 263 14.28 -8.64 -10.55
N GLN A 264 15.34 -8.65 -11.37
CA GLN A 264 15.47 -7.75 -12.52
C GLN A 264 14.36 -7.99 -13.56
N LYS A 265 14.06 -9.27 -13.88
CA LYS A 265 12.96 -9.62 -14.78
C LYS A 265 11.60 -9.13 -14.24
N LEU A 266 11.36 -9.31 -12.95
CA LEU A 266 10.14 -8.86 -12.28
C LEU A 266 10.00 -7.33 -12.33
N GLN A 267 11.08 -6.58 -12.02
CA GLN A 267 11.10 -5.13 -12.11
C GLN A 267 10.80 -4.64 -13.54
N GLN A 268 11.42 -5.26 -14.56
CA GLN A 268 11.15 -4.93 -15.95
C GLN A 268 9.70 -5.20 -16.35
N ALA A 269 9.15 -6.35 -15.94
CA ALA A 269 7.79 -6.74 -16.29
C ALA A 269 6.73 -5.81 -15.71
N LEU A 270 6.88 -5.39 -14.45
CA LEU A 270 5.85 -4.63 -13.74
C LEU A 270 6.02 -3.10 -13.81
N PHE A 271 7.22 -2.58 -14.05
CA PHE A 271 7.48 -1.15 -13.92
C PHE A 271 8.14 -0.49 -15.14
N ASN A 272 8.79 -1.26 -16.05
CA ASN A 272 9.48 -0.72 -17.21
C ASN A 272 8.70 -0.92 -18.52
N ASN A 273 7.71 -1.81 -18.57
CA ASN A 273 6.82 -1.92 -19.73
C ASN A 273 5.79 -0.78 -19.67
N THR A 274 5.99 0.22 -20.53
CA THR A 274 5.12 1.40 -20.71
C THR A 274 3.73 1.10 -21.30
N ASN A 275 3.33 -0.17 -21.38
CA ASN A 275 2.10 -0.65 -22.02
C ASN A 275 1.08 -1.27 -21.04
N LEU A 276 1.08 -0.87 -19.75
CA LEU A 276 0.06 -1.29 -18.78
C LEU A 276 -0.76 -0.11 -18.31
#